data_aa3c7b27c6df6ef9d3c46bd684cd842d
#
_entry.id   aa3c7b27c6df6ef9d3c46bd684cd842d
#
_cell.length_a   1.000
_cell.length_b   1.000
_cell.length_c   1.000
_cell.angle_alpha   90.00
_cell.angle_beta   90.00
_cell.angle_gamma   90.00
#
_symmetry.space_group_name_H-M   'P 1'
#
loop_
_entity.id
_entity.type
_entity.pdbx_description
1 polymer ?
#
loop_
_entity_poly.entity_id
_entity_poly.type
_entity_poly.pdbx_seq_one_letter_code
_entity_poly.pdbx_strand_id
1 'polypeptide(L)'
;RASGLKTEGMAVPAFNPAAFHFNKPFLRAEILWEGELLRRPSRMLYNKFPFAPWHGLLVPEPAREHTQRLGQEAHLHAWHVVESLGTPLPGFGLSYNSFGAFASVNHLHFQTYLRSDPLPVEAAVWSHNGGAIPYPADCVVLDDALDAWLHIDALHARGQCVDVQQGIECIVE
;
A
#
# COMPACT_ATOMS: atom_id res chain seq x y z
N ARG A 1 -20.78 -31.71 7.45
CA ARG A 1 -21.06 -31.03 6.16
C ARG A 1 -20.36 -29.69 6.22
N ALA A 2 -19.18 -29.59 5.58
CA ALA A 2 -18.47 -28.33 5.40
C ALA A 2 -19.28 -27.50 4.39
N SER A 3 -19.81 -26.37 4.81
CA SER A 3 -20.37 -25.36 3.92
C SER A 3 -19.20 -24.74 3.17
N GLY A 4 -19.07 -25.07 1.88
CA GLY A 4 -18.13 -24.40 1.00
C GLY A 4 -18.47 -22.91 0.94
N LEU A 5 -17.65 -22.07 1.57
CA LEU A 5 -17.60 -20.66 1.24
C LEU A 5 -17.19 -20.57 -0.23
N LYS A 6 -18.12 -20.13 -1.07
CA LYS A 6 -17.78 -19.66 -2.40
C LYS A 6 -16.95 -18.39 -2.22
N THR A 7 -15.65 -18.48 -2.41
CA THR A 7 -14.79 -17.35 -2.63
C THR A 7 -15.06 -16.81 -4.04
N GLU A 8 -16.15 -16.07 -4.20
CA GLU A 8 -16.26 -15.14 -5.32
C GLU A 8 -15.18 -14.09 -5.06
N GLY A 9 -14.16 -14.03 -5.91
CA GLY A 9 -13.08 -13.07 -5.80
C GLY A 9 -13.67 -11.67 -5.60
N MET A 10 -13.22 -10.97 -4.57
CA MET A 10 -13.75 -9.65 -4.22
C MET A 10 -13.38 -8.66 -5.32
N ALA A 11 -14.30 -8.47 -6.27
CA ALA A 11 -14.13 -7.52 -7.35
C ALA A 11 -14.14 -6.11 -6.76
N VAL A 12 -13.03 -5.39 -6.89
CA VAL A 12 -13.00 -3.97 -6.54
C VAL A 12 -14.00 -3.24 -7.45
N PRO A 13 -14.98 -2.51 -6.91
CA PRO A 13 -15.96 -1.82 -7.70
C PRO A 13 -15.30 -0.75 -8.59
N ALA A 14 -15.94 -0.38 -9.69
CA ALA A 14 -15.49 0.71 -10.52
C ALA A 14 -15.37 2.02 -9.72
N PHE A 15 -14.48 2.90 -10.16
CA PHE A 15 -14.35 4.23 -9.55
C PHE A 15 -15.69 4.97 -9.62
N ASN A 16 -16.08 5.56 -8.50
CA ASN A 16 -17.34 6.32 -8.39
C ASN A 16 -17.03 7.80 -8.11
N PRO A 17 -17.18 8.71 -9.09
CA PRO A 17 -16.92 10.13 -8.89
C PRO A 17 -17.86 10.82 -7.90
N ALA A 18 -19.03 10.21 -7.61
CA ALA A 18 -19.95 10.74 -6.58
C ALA A 18 -19.50 10.39 -5.16
N ALA A 19 -18.79 9.26 -4.98
CA ALA A 19 -18.23 8.88 -3.69
C ALA A 19 -17.07 9.79 -3.27
N PHE A 20 -16.56 9.60 -2.05
CA PHE A 20 -15.34 10.27 -1.61
C PHE A 20 -14.13 9.76 -2.40
N HIS A 21 -13.31 10.69 -2.90
CA HIS A 21 -12.04 10.42 -3.57
C HIS A 21 -11.09 11.63 -3.43
N PHE A 22 -9.80 11.45 -3.67
CA PHE A 22 -8.77 12.46 -3.40
C PHE A 22 -8.74 13.64 -4.39
N ASN A 23 -9.61 13.67 -5.41
CA ASN A 23 -9.78 14.82 -6.31
C ASN A 23 -10.91 15.77 -5.87
N LYS A 24 -11.54 15.57 -4.72
CA LYS A 24 -12.59 16.45 -4.25
C LYS A 24 -12.05 17.87 -3.99
N PRO A 25 -12.72 18.94 -4.46
CA PRO A 25 -12.22 20.32 -4.35
C PRO A 25 -11.91 20.78 -2.93
N PHE A 26 -12.64 20.28 -1.95
CA PHE A 26 -12.43 20.66 -0.53
C PHE A 26 -11.14 20.09 0.08
N LEU A 27 -10.50 19.10 -0.59
CA LEU A 27 -9.21 18.56 -0.16
C LEU A 27 -8.01 19.40 -0.57
N ARG A 28 -8.20 20.48 -1.34
CA ARG A 28 -7.08 21.32 -1.80
C ARG A 28 -6.20 21.85 -0.66
N ALA A 29 -6.79 22.15 0.47
CA ALA A 29 -6.05 22.61 1.65
C ALA A 29 -5.22 21.50 2.32
N GLU A 30 -5.45 20.26 1.99
CA GLU A 30 -4.75 19.07 2.53
C GLU A 30 -3.62 18.60 1.62
N ILE A 31 -3.47 19.18 0.44
CA ILE A 31 -2.39 18.85 -0.49
C ILE A 31 -1.08 19.46 0.06
N LEU A 32 -0.17 18.60 0.43
CA LEU A 32 1.17 18.98 0.88
C LEU A 32 2.12 19.23 -0.31
N TRP A 33 1.95 18.45 -1.36
CA TRP A 33 2.75 18.54 -2.56
C TRP A 33 2.03 17.93 -3.77
N GLU A 34 2.26 18.49 -4.94
CA GLU A 34 1.79 17.98 -6.21
C GLU A 34 2.87 18.22 -7.28
N GLY A 35 3.21 17.18 -8.02
CA GLY A 35 4.28 17.25 -9.01
C GLY A 35 4.58 15.89 -9.65
N GLU A 36 5.74 15.75 -10.25
CA GLU A 36 6.21 14.49 -10.79
C GLU A 36 7.12 13.76 -9.79
N LEU A 37 6.77 12.53 -9.44
CA LEU A 37 7.57 11.62 -8.66
C LEU A 37 8.01 10.46 -9.56
N LEU A 38 9.33 10.35 -9.80
CA LEU A 38 9.90 9.37 -10.74
C LEU A 38 9.15 9.34 -12.09
N ARG A 39 8.92 10.53 -12.67
CA ARG A 39 8.28 10.75 -13.97
C ARG A 39 6.78 10.38 -14.01
N ARG A 40 6.12 10.21 -12.85
CA ARG A 40 4.67 10.04 -12.75
C ARG A 40 4.03 11.20 -12.01
N PRO A 41 2.99 11.84 -12.56
CA PRO A 41 2.20 12.82 -11.82
C PRO A 41 1.74 12.21 -10.51
N SER A 42 1.99 12.88 -9.41
CA SER A 42 1.68 12.36 -8.09
C SER A 42 1.25 13.50 -7.16
N ARG A 43 0.44 13.16 -6.18
CA ARG A 43 -0.03 14.09 -5.16
C ARG A 43 0.18 13.49 -3.79
N MET A 44 0.72 14.28 -2.88
CA MET A 44 0.82 13.95 -1.47
C MET A 44 -0.18 14.78 -0.68
N LEU A 45 -0.99 14.11 0.14
CA LEU A 45 -1.96 14.75 1.01
C LEU A 45 -1.62 14.46 2.48
N TYR A 46 -2.06 15.37 3.35
CA TYR A 46 -2.07 15.14 4.78
C TYR A 46 -3.08 14.03 5.13
N ASN A 47 -2.68 13.09 5.98
CA ASN A 47 -3.62 12.10 6.51
C ASN A 47 -4.21 12.62 7.84
N LYS A 48 -5.54 12.77 7.89
CA LYS A 48 -6.27 13.22 9.10
C LYS A 48 -6.23 12.21 10.24
N PHE A 49 -5.92 10.96 9.95
CA PHE A 49 -5.90 9.85 10.92
C PHE A 49 -4.52 9.20 10.94
N PRO A 50 -3.48 9.93 11.38
CA PRO A 50 -2.12 9.42 11.34
C PRO A 50 -1.93 8.30 12.37
N PHE A 51 -1.34 7.19 11.94
CA PHE A 51 -0.89 6.11 12.85
C PHE A 51 0.63 6.19 13.15
N ALA A 52 1.36 7.02 12.41
CA ALA A 52 2.80 7.18 12.54
C ALA A 52 3.18 8.66 12.35
N PRO A 53 4.38 9.09 12.78
CA PRO A 53 4.92 10.39 12.43
C PRO A 53 5.00 10.59 10.91
N TRP A 54 4.72 11.80 10.46
CA TRP A 54 4.77 12.19 9.04
C TRP A 54 3.90 11.31 8.12
N HIS A 55 2.80 10.77 8.68
CA HIS A 55 1.87 9.96 7.93
C HIS A 55 1.11 10.81 6.91
N GLY A 56 1.32 10.53 5.65
CA GLY A 56 0.66 11.14 4.49
C GLY A 56 -0.01 10.11 3.60
N LEU A 57 -0.62 10.61 2.54
CA LEU A 57 -1.24 9.79 1.49
C LEU A 57 -0.60 10.16 0.16
N LEU A 58 0.02 9.19 -0.51
CA LEU A 58 0.54 9.35 -1.87
C LEU A 58 -0.49 8.82 -2.86
N VAL A 59 -1.00 9.68 -3.73
CA VAL A 59 -1.94 9.35 -4.81
C VAL A 59 -1.19 9.44 -6.13
N PRO A 60 -0.81 8.32 -6.74
CA PRO A 60 -0.19 8.33 -8.07
C PRO A 60 -1.24 8.62 -9.14
N GLU A 61 -0.87 9.38 -10.15
CA GLU A 61 -1.69 9.71 -11.32
C GLU A 61 -3.14 10.12 -10.95
N PRO A 62 -3.33 11.13 -10.06
CA PRO A 62 -4.65 11.41 -9.48
C PRO A 62 -5.74 11.68 -10.53
N ALA A 63 -5.37 12.23 -11.70
CA ALA A 63 -6.32 12.49 -12.79
C ALA A 63 -6.82 11.23 -13.51
N ARG A 64 -6.16 10.07 -13.33
CA ARG A 64 -6.59 8.80 -13.93
C ARG A 64 -7.65 8.07 -13.10
N GLU A 65 -7.87 8.51 -11.87
CA GLU A 65 -8.92 7.99 -11.00
C GLU A 65 -8.89 6.45 -10.84
N HIS A 66 -7.68 5.88 -10.76
CA HIS A 66 -7.49 4.45 -10.56
C HIS A 66 -8.22 3.97 -9.30
N THR A 67 -8.87 2.82 -9.41
CA THR A 67 -9.47 2.16 -8.24
C THR A 67 -8.42 1.70 -7.26
N GLN A 68 -8.81 1.49 -5.99
CA GLN A 68 -7.92 0.98 -4.92
C GLN A 68 -7.66 -0.53 -5.13
N ARG A 69 -7.05 -0.85 -6.26
CA ARG A 69 -6.50 -2.16 -6.60
C ARG A 69 -5.06 -1.98 -7.03
N LEU A 70 -4.16 -2.67 -6.36
CA LEU A 70 -2.75 -2.63 -6.71
C LEU A 70 -2.54 -3.37 -8.03
N GLY A 71 -2.05 -2.66 -9.03
CA GLY A 71 -1.60 -3.22 -10.30
C GLY A 71 -0.08 -3.18 -10.38
N GLN A 72 0.50 -3.96 -11.30
CA GLN A 72 1.95 -4.10 -11.45
C GLN A 72 2.67 -2.75 -11.57
N GLU A 73 2.18 -1.86 -12.43
CA GLU A 73 2.81 -0.55 -12.63
C GLU A 73 2.84 0.31 -11.38
N ALA A 74 1.75 0.28 -10.59
CA ALA A 74 1.66 1.03 -9.36
C ALA A 74 2.57 0.42 -8.28
N HIS A 75 2.62 -0.91 -8.19
CA HIS A 75 3.51 -1.62 -7.28
C HIS A 75 4.98 -1.31 -7.58
N LEU A 76 5.44 -1.51 -8.80
CA LEU A 76 6.82 -1.25 -9.20
C LEU A 76 7.19 0.23 -9.02
N HIS A 77 6.26 1.15 -9.31
CA HIS A 77 6.49 2.57 -9.05
C HIS A 77 6.69 2.86 -7.56
N ALA A 78 5.82 2.33 -6.72
CA ALA A 78 5.91 2.51 -5.27
C ALA A 78 7.22 1.92 -4.72
N TRP A 79 7.65 0.75 -5.20
CA TRP A 79 8.93 0.16 -4.86
C TRP A 79 10.11 1.11 -5.17
N HIS A 80 10.20 1.57 -6.43
CA HIS A 80 11.26 2.50 -6.83
C HIS A 80 11.22 3.83 -6.06
N VAL A 81 10.04 4.28 -5.63
CA VAL A 81 9.92 5.45 -4.76
C VAL A 81 10.61 5.20 -3.43
N VAL A 82 10.37 4.05 -2.79
CA VAL A 82 11.02 3.70 -1.53
C VAL A 82 12.53 3.56 -1.70
N GLU A 83 12.98 2.86 -2.74
CA GLU A 83 14.43 2.75 -3.04
C GLU A 83 15.08 4.13 -3.23
N SER A 84 14.43 5.02 -3.97
CA SER A 84 14.96 6.35 -4.29
C SER A 84 14.98 7.29 -3.08
N LEU A 85 14.00 7.16 -2.19
CA LEU A 85 13.85 8.04 -1.02
C LEU A 85 14.47 7.45 0.25
N GLY A 86 14.65 6.15 0.34
CA GLY A 86 15.17 5.50 1.55
C GLY A 86 16.53 5.97 1.98
N THR A 87 17.43 6.33 1.04
CA THR A 87 18.75 6.89 1.35
C THR A 87 18.69 8.34 1.85
N PRO A 88 18.02 9.29 1.14
CA PRO A 88 17.93 10.68 1.62
C PRO A 88 16.97 10.86 2.80
N LEU A 89 16.03 9.93 3.01
CA LEU A 89 15.03 9.98 4.09
C LEU A 89 15.03 8.63 4.84
N PRO A 90 15.99 8.35 5.71
CA PRO A 90 16.06 7.11 6.46
C PRO A 90 14.76 6.86 7.25
N GLY A 91 14.21 5.68 7.13
CA GLY A 91 12.93 5.30 7.74
C GLY A 91 11.69 5.68 6.93
N PHE A 92 11.87 6.21 5.71
CA PHE A 92 10.75 6.39 4.79
C PHE A 92 10.20 5.04 4.34
N GLY A 93 8.89 4.92 4.35
CA GLY A 93 8.18 3.74 3.87
C GLY A 93 6.85 4.07 3.24
N LEU A 94 6.38 3.13 2.44
CA LEU A 94 5.04 3.13 1.86
C LEU A 94 4.29 1.89 2.32
N SER A 95 3.00 2.03 2.56
CA SER A 95 2.11 0.89 2.73
C SER A 95 0.88 1.01 1.83
N TYR A 96 0.38 -0.13 1.41
CA TYR A 96 -0.84 -0.25 0.61
C TYR A 96 -1.84 -1.13 1.36
N ASN A 97 -3.10 -0.71 1.36
CA ASN A 97 -4.20 -1.51 1.86
C ASN A 97 -5.22 -1.71 0.73
N SER A 98 -5.70 -2.94 0.56
CA SER A 98 -6.74 -3.26 -0.40
C SER A 98 -8.07 -2.60 -0.03
N PHE A 99 -8.86 -2.24 -1.04
CA PHE A 99 -10.22 -1.75 -0.81
C PHE A 99 -11.08 -2.82 -0.12
N GLY A 100 -11.71 -2.43 0.98
CA GLY A 100 -12.47 -3.35 1.82
C GLY A 100 -11.66 -4.10 2.86
N ALA A 101 -10.31 -4.04 2.79
CA ALA A 101 -9.40 -4.50 3.82
C ALA A 101 -8.59 -3.29 4.31
N PHE A 102 -9.09 -2.54 5.26
CA PHE A 102 -8.52 -1.30 5.81
C PHE A 102 -8.49 -0.07 4.88
N ALA A 103 -8.60 -0.18 3.54
CA ALA A 103 -8.83 0.98 2.69
C ALA A 103 -10.33 1.23 2.53
N SER A 104 -10.79 2.41 2.95
CA SER A 104 -12.20 2.84 2.83
C SER A 104 -12.46 3.69 1.58
N VAL A 105 -11.42 4.17 0.91
CA VAL A 105 -11.50 5.03 -0.27
C VAL A 105 -11.10 4.25 -1.52
N ASN A 106 -12.02 4.14 -2.48
CA ASN A 106 -11.76 3.47 -3.76
C ASN A 106 -11.11 4.43 -4.78
N HIS A 107 -9.96 4.96 -4.42
CA HIS A 107 -9.07 5.75 -5.28
C HIS A 107 -7.65 5.39 -4.91
N LEU A 108 -6.86 4.89 -5.85
CA LEU A 108 -5.53 4.35 -5.59
C LEU A 108 -4.67 5.32 -4.78
N HIS A 109 -4.23 4.85 -3.66
CA HIS A 109 -3.33 5.58 -2.78
C HIS A 109 -2.46 4.63 -1.97
N PHE A 110 -1.32 5.15 -1.57
CA PHE A 110 -0.41 4.54 -0.60
C PHE A 110 -0.37 5.42 0.64
N GLN A 111 -0.15 4.82 1.78
CA GLN A 111 0.15 5.53 3.01
C GLN A 111 1.66 5.72 3.09
N THR A 112 2.11 6.96 3.33
CA THR A 112 3.52 7.29 3.52
C THR A 112 3.81 7.52 5.00
N TYR A 113 4.98 7.16 5.46
CA TYR A 113 5.43 7.45 6.82
C TYR A 113 6.94 7.63 6.86
N LEU A 114 7.41 8.27 7.92
CA LEU A 114 8.83 8.40 8.23
C LEU A 114 9.02 7.99 9.69
N ARG A 115 9.83 6.97 9.94
CA ARG A 115 10.03 6.40 11.27
C ARG A 115 11.51 6.23 11.60
N SER A 116 11.85 6.46 12.86
CA SER A 116 13.17 6.15 13.43
C SER A 116 13.26 4.70 13.91
N ASP A 117 12.12 4.11 14.23
CA ASP A 117 12.06 2.76 14.79
C ASP A 117 11.47 1.77 13.78
N PRO A 118 11.94 0.53 13.76
CA PRO A 118 11.39 -0.51 12.89
C PRO A 118 9.91 -0.75 13.22
N LEU A 119 9.15 -1.20 12.22
CA LEU A 119 7.79 -1.64 12.43
C LEU A 119 7.75 -2.94 13.25
N PRO A 120 6.67 -3.22 13.97
CA PRO A 120 6.55 -4.48 14.73
C PRO A 120 6.81 -5.71 13.87
N VAL A 121 6.39 -5.72 12.60
CA VAL A 121 6.59 -6.82 11.66
C VAL A 121 8.07 -7.03 11.30
N GLU A 122 8.89 -5.99 11.39
CA GLU A 122 10.33 -6.02 11.08
C GLU A 122 11.18 -6.60 12.21
N ALA A 123 10.60 -6.87 13.37
CA ALA A 123 11.37 -7.34 14.51
C ALA A 123 12.04 -8.69 14.21
N ALA A 124 13.33 -8.79 14.52
CA ALA A 124 14.14 -9.99 14.26
C ALA A 124 13.69 -11.25 15.00
N VAL A 125 12.78 -11.12 15.95
CA VAL A 125 12.20 -12.26 16.70
C VAL A 125 11.28 -13.12 15.84
N TRP A 126 10.71 -12.55 14.79
CA TRP A 126 9.73 -13.23 13.94
C TRP A 126 10.38 -14.21 12.95
N SER A 127 9.70 -15.33 12.68
CA SER A 127 10.23 -16.39 11.81
C SER A 127 10.51 -15.93 10.39
N HIS A 128 9.71 -15.03 9.84
CA HIS A 128 9.94 -14.45 8.50
C HIS A 128 11.17 -13.53 8.44
N ASN A 129 11.67 -13.05 9.58
CA ASN A 129 12.92 -12.28 9.70
C ASN A 129 14.08 -13.12 10.25
N GLY A 130 13.98 -14.45 10.20
CA GLY A 130 15.00 -15.39 10.70
C GLY A 130 14.92 -15.71 12.19
N GLY A 131 13.92 -15.22 12.92
CA GLY A 131 13.66 -15.54 14.32
C GLY A 131 12.92 -16.87 14.51
N ALA A 132 12.54 -17.14 15.76
CA ALA A 132 11.89 -18.41 16.14
C ALA A 132 10.38 -18.31 16.40
N ILE A 133 9.83 -17.11 16.47
CA ILE A 133 8.42 -16.89 16.82
C ILE A 133 7.60 -16.66 15.55
N PRO A 134 6.51 -17.44 15.34
CA PRO A 134 5.58 -17.15 14.25
C PRO A 134 4.95 -15.75 14.40
N TYR A 135 4.86 -15.01 13.31
CA TYR A 135 4.11 -13.76 13.31
C TYR A 135 2.61 -14.05 13.40
N PRO A 136 1.81 -13.21 14.10
CA PRO A 136 0.38 -13.47 14.30
C PRO A 136 -0.50 -13.50 13.03
N ALA A 137 0.02 -13.02 11.91
CA ALA A 137 -0.62 -13.08 10.60
C ALA A 137 0.32 -13.76 9.60
N ASP A 138 -0.23 -14.31 8.53
CA ASP A 138 0.57 -14.84 7.43
C ASP A 138 1.35 -13.69 6.80
N CYS A 139 2.65 -13.85 6.71
CA CYS A 139 3.56 -12.80 6.27
C CYS A 139 4.69 -13.40 5.43
N VAL A 140 4.91 -12.83 4.26
CA VAL A 140 6.02 -13.18 3.36
C VAL A 140 6.87 -11.94 3.17
N VAL A 141 8.19 -12.08 3.30
CA VAL A 141 9.17 -11.03 3.03
C VAL A 141 9.84 -11.33 1.71
N LEU A 142 9.83 -10.35 0.82
CA LEU A 142 10.40 -10.44 -0.52
C LEU A 142 11.33 -9.23 -0.74
N ASP A 143 12.45 -9.43 -1.38
CA ASP A 143 13.51 -8.44 -1.60
C ASP A 143 13.67 -8.04 -3.08
N ASP A 144 12.81 -8.58 -3.94
CA ASP A 144 12.74 -8.24 -5.36
C ASP A 144 11.34 -7.76 -5.74
N ALA A 145 11.28 -6.62 -6.44
CA ALA A 145 10.03 -5.97 -6.83
C ALA A 145 9.15 -6.84 -7.73
N LEU A 146 9.75 -7.62 -8.61
CA LEU A 146 9.00 -8.44 -9.55
C LEU A 146 8.50 -9.72 -8.88
N ASP A 147 9.31 -10.35 -8.04
CA ASP A 147 8.89 -11.51 -7.25
C ASP A 147 7.74 -11.15 -6.31
N ALA A 148 7.82 -9.98 -5.69
CA ALA A 148 6.74 -9.44 -4.87
C ALA A 148 5.45 -9.21 -5.70
N TRP A 149 5.59 -8.63 -6.89
CA TRP A 149 4.44 -8.48 -7.77
C TRP A 149 3.82 -9.82 -8.15
N LEU A 150 4.62 -10.80 -8.53
CA LEU A 150 4.12 -12.15 -8.90
C LEU A 150 3.37 -12.80 -7.74
N HIS A 151 3.83 -12.61 -6.51
CA HIS A 151 3.13 -13.10 -5.32
C HIS A 151 1.79 -12.38 -5.12
N ILE A 152 1.75 -11.04 -5.21
CA ILE A 152 0.53 -10.23 -5.14
C ILE A 152 -0.48 -10.64 -6.21
N ASP A 153 -0.04 -10.81 -7.45
CA ASP A 153 -0.91 -11.21 -8.57
C ASP A 153 -1.53 -12.60 -8.35
N ALA A 154 -0.75 -13.53 -7.80
CA ALA A 154 -1.24 -14.85 -7.42
C ALA A 154 -2.29 -14.79 -6.28
N LEU A 155 -2.15 -13.89 -5.32
CA LEU A 155 -3.16 -13.65 -4.27
C LEU A 155 -4.43 -13.05 -4.86
N HIS A 156 -4.31 -12.05 -5.72
CA HIS A 156 -5.43 -11.44 -6.42
C HIS A 156 -6.18 -12.45 -7.29
N ALA A 157 -5.48 -13.37 -7.96
CA ALA A 157 -6.09 -14.44 -8.75
C ALA A 157 -6.92 -15.42 -7.89
N ARG A 158 -6.59 -15.56 -6.61
CA ARG A 158 -7.35 -16.35 -5.63
C ARG A 158 -8.47 -15.54 -4.96
N GLY A 159 -8.64 -14.26 -5.32
CA GLY A 159 -9.63 -13.37 -4.73
C GLY A 159 -9.26 -12.89 -3.32
N GLN A 160 -7.98 -12.95 -2.96
CA GLN A 160 -7.49 -12.48 -1.67
C GLN A 160 -7.18 -10.98 -1.73
N CYS A 161 -7.42 -10.29 -0.61
CA CYS A 161 -6.93 -8.94 -0.39
C CYS A 161 -5.46 -9.00 -0.01
N VAL A 162 -4.73 -7.95 -0.32
CA VAL A 162 -3.33 -7.80 0.08
C VAL A 162 -3.14 -6.48 0.80
N ASP A 163 -2.37 -6.54 1.86
CA ASP A 163 -1.80 -5.37 2.50
C ASP A 163 -0.28 -5.46 2.30
N VAL A 164 0.27 -4.47 1.64
CA VAL A 164 1.69 -4.44 1.27
C VAL A 164 2.38 -3.32 2.02
N GLN A 165 3.49 -3.64 2.64
CA GLN A 165 4.37 -2.67 3.26
C GLN A 165 5.71 -2.67 2.56
N GLN A 166 6.00 -1.59 1.85
CA GLN A 166 7.23 -1.44 1.09
C GLN A 166 8.31 -0.77 1.93
N GLY A 167 9.52 -1.33 1.84
CA GLY A 167 10.67 -0.97 2.66
C GLY A 167 11.21 -2.15 3.45
N ILE A 168 10.35 -3.06 3.81
CA ILE A 168 10.55 -4.49 4.06
C ILE A 168 9.24 -5.10 3.60
N GLU A 169 9.28 -5.91 2.57
CA GLU A 169 8.06 -6.42 2.00
C GLU A 169 7.44 -7.49 2.89
N CYS A 170 6.52 -7.07 3.70
CA CYS A 170 5.59 -7.95 4.36
C CYS A 170 4.25 -7.87 3.61
N ILE A 171 3.87 -8.95 2.97
CA ILE A 171 2.53 -9.15 2.43
C ILE A 171 1.76 -9.88 3.52
N VAL A 172 0.72 -9.23 4.05
CA VAL A 172 -0.19 -9.85 5.01
C VAL A 172 -1.36 -10.42 4.21
N GLU A 173 -1.56 -11.71 4.31
CA GLU A 173 -2.67 -12.44 3.68
C GLU A 173 -3.95 -12.42 4.53
#